data_5eb7eba78de010e323ec1dfd39a0bed6
#
_entry.id   5eb7eba78de010e323ec1dfd39a0bed6
#
_cell.length_a   1.000
_cell.length_b   1.000
_cell.length_c   1.000
_cell.angle_alpha   90.00
_cell.angle_beta   90.00
_cell.angle_gamma   90.00
#
_symmetry.space_group_name_H-M   'P 1'
#
loop_
_entity.id
_entity.type
_entity.pdbx_description
1 polymer ?
#
loop_
_entity_poly.entity_id
_entity_poly.type
_entity_poly.pdbx_seq_one_letter_code
_entity_poly.pdbx_strand_id
1 'polypeptide(L)'
;FITVLVDSLIPRIRELFTLSYFQAGLVQFAFFGAYFLLSIPAGFILSKIGYKKGIVLGLLTMAIGCLLFYPAASYREFGIFMVAYFVLAGGMTILQVAANPYVAALGSEAGASSRLNLSQAFNSLGTAIAPAIGAMFILSDKVKSTEEIAALSDAAKETYLASEASAVQSPFLGITGFIVVLAVIFMFVQLPKILGEKVNTGGFGAALKHKSLRLGA
;
A
#
# COMPACT_ATOMS: atom_id res chain seq x y z
N PHE A 1 -0.17 7.98 -1.44
CA PHE A 1 0.27 8.01 -2.84
C PHE A 1 0.05 6.67 -3.54
N ILE A 2 0.72 5.58 -3.13
CA ILE A 2 0.65 4.26 -3.78
C ILE A 2 -0.78 3.73 -3.83
N THR A 3 -1.54 3.83 -2.75
CA THR A 3 -2.95 3.42 -2.68
C THR A 3 -3.78 4.10 -3.76
N VAL A 4 -3.70 5.43 -3.83
CA VAL A 4 -4.48 6.22 -4.80
C VAL A 4 -4.00 5.97 -6.23
N LEU A 5 -2.71 5.71 -6.42
CA LEU A 5 -2.19 5.30 -7.72
C LEU A 5 -2.81 3.97 -8.17
N VAL A 6 -2.87 2.97 -7.28
CA VAL A 6 -3.51 1.67 -7.58
C VAL A 6 -5.00 1.85 -7.84
N ASP A 7 -5.69 2.68 -7.04
CA ASP A 7 -7.10 2.99 -7.26
C ASP A 7 -7.34 3.63 -8.64
N SER A 8 -6.43 4.51 -9.06
CA SER A 8 -6.48 5.12 -10.40
C SER A 8 -6.25 4.11 -11.54
N LEU A 9 -5.60 2.98 -11.22
CA LEU A 9 -5.37 1.87 -12.15
C LEU A 9 -6.53 0.89 -12.25
N ILE A 10 -7.47 0.90 -11.29
CA ILE A 10 -8.57 -0.07 -11.25
C ILE A 10 -9.36 -0.14 -12.57
N PRO A 11 -9.73 0.97 -13.25
CA PRO A 11 -10.41 0.90 -14.53
C PRO A 11 -9.58 0.15 -15.59
N ARG A 12 -8.28 0.42 -15.67
CA ARG A 12 -7.38 -0.24 -16.63
C ARG A 12 -7.15 -1.72 -16.29
N ILE A 13 -7.01 -2.03 -15.02
CA ILE A 13 -6.92 -3.40 -14.52
C ILE A 13 -8.20 -4.17 -14.84
N ARG A 14 -9.35 -3.54 -14.68
CA ARG A 14 -10.65 -4.14 -15.02
C ARG A 14 -10.71 -4.55 -16.49
N GLU A 15 -10.26 -3.69 -17.41
CA GLU A 15 -10.23 -4.00 -18.86
C GLU A 15 -9.17 -5.09 -19.16
N LEU A 16 -7.98 -4.98 -18.60
CA LEU A 16 -6.88 -5.94 -18.80
C LEU A 16 -7.25 -7.36 -18.36
N PHE A 17 -7.93 -7.48 -17.22
CA PHE A 17 -8.35 -8.77 -16.66
C PHE A 17 -9.81 -9.14 -16.97
N THR A 18 -10.52 -8.34 -17.77
CA THR A 18 -11.96 -8.53 -18.10
C THR A 18 -12.82 -8.74 -16.85
N LEU A 19 -12.58 -7.93 -15.80
CA LEU A 19 -13.22 -8.11 -14.50
C LEU A 19 -14.68 -7.64 -14.52
N SER A 20 -15.53 -8.41 -13.84
CA SER A 20 -16.87 -7.96 -13.48
C SER A 20 -16.82 -6.82 -12.44
N TYR A 21 -17.90 -6.05 -12.31
CA TYR A 21 -18.02 -5.01 -11.27
C TYR A 21 -17.83 -5.58 -9.85
N PHE A 22 -18.29 -6.81 -9.62
CA PHE A 22 -18.11 -7.50 -8.35
C PHE A 22 -16.63 -7.78 -8.05
N GLN A 23 -15.89 -8.27 -9.04
CA GLN A 23 -14.45 -8.52 -8.90
C GLN A 23 -13.66 -7.22 -8.67
N ALA A 24 -14.02 -6.14 -9.35
CA ALA A 24 -13.43 -4.83 -9.08
C ALA A 24 -13.69 -4.35 -7.63
N GLY A 25 -14.86 -4.64 -7.08
CA GLY A 25 -15.19 -4.39 -5.68
C GLY A 25 -14.36 -5.26 -4.71
N LEU A 26 -14.02 -6.50 -5.09
CA LEU A 26 -13.16 -7.38 -4.28
C LEU A 26 -11.74 -6.83 -4.12
N VAL A 27 -11.25 -6.03 -5.06
CA VAL A 27 -9.94 -5.36 -4.94
C VAL A 27 -9.91 -4.45 -3.72
N GLN A 28 -10.95 -3.62 -3.55
CA GLN A 28 -11.07 -2.75 -2.38
C GLN A 28 -11.27 -3.57 -1.09
N PHE A 29 -12.05 -4.64 -1.16
CA PHE A 29 -12.23 -5.54 -0.02
C PHE A 29 -10.92 -6.20 0.40
N ALA A 30 -10.06 -6.62 -0.53
CA ALA A 30 -8.76 -7.19 -0.22
C ALA A 30 -7.85 -6.18 0.48
N PHE A 31 -7.88 -4.92 0.05
CA PHE A 31 -7.11 -3.83 0.65
C PHE A 31 -7.55 -3.57 2.10
N PHE A 32 -8.81 -3.25 2.31
CA PHE A 32 -9.33 -2.97 3.66
C PHE A 32 -9.35 -4.21 4.55
N GLY A 33 -9.55 -5.40 3.97
CA GLY A 33 -9.43 -6.69 4.64
C GLY A 33 -8.01 -6.92 5.18
N ALA A 34 -6.97 -6.59 4.40
CA ALA A 34 -5.59 -6.65 4.86
C ALA A 34 -5.35 -5.70 6.04
N TYR A 35 -5.85 -4.46 5.97
CA TYR A 35 -5.76 -3.52 7.09
C TYR A 35 -6.43 -4.05 8.35
N PHE A 36 -7.64 -4.56 8.23
CA PHE A 36 -8.40 -5.11 9.34
C PHE A 36 -7.70 -6.33 9.96
N LEU A 37 -7.33 -7.31 9.14
CA LEU A 37 -6.75 -8.56 9.61
C LEU A 37 -5.33 -8.41 10.14
N LEU A 38 -4.52 -7.52 9.53
CA LEU A 38 -3.09 -7.42 9.83
C LEU A 38 -2.76 -6.33 10.85
N SER A 39 -3.69 -5.44 11.22
CA SER A 39 -3.44 -4.36 12.18
C SER A 39 -3.04 -4.89 13.56
N ILE A 40 -3.74 -5.88 14.09
CA ILE A 40 -3.42 -6.49 15.39
C ILE A 40 -2.12 -7.30 15.33
N PRO A 41 -1.92 -8.23 14.38
CA PRO A 41 -0.64 -8.92 14.19
C PRO A 41 0.54 -7.97 14.00
N ALA A 42 0.37 -6.87 13.25
CA ALA A 42 1.40 -5.85 13.07
C ALA A 42 1.82 -5.24 14.42
N GLY A 43 0.88 -4.93 15.30
CA GLY A 43 1.15 -4.45 16.65
C GLY A 43 1.98 -5.45 17.48
N PHE A 44 1.64 -6.73 17.42
CA PHE A 44 2.42 -7.79 18.10
C PHE A 44 3.84 -7.95 17.52
N ILE A 45 3.99 -7.90 16.22
CA ILE A 45 5.31 -7.94 15.57
C ILE A 45 6.12 -6.75 16.05
N LEU A 46 5.53 -5.55 16.03
CA LEU A 46 6.19 -4.31 16.41
C LEU A 46 6.68 -4.31 17.86
N SER A 47 5.86 -4.86 18.78
CA SER A 47 6.23 -4.97 20.19
C SER A 47 7.49 -5.80 20.43
N LYS A 48 7.80 -6.73 19.51
CA LYS A 48 9.00 -7.60 19.58
C LYS A 48 10.21 -7.01 18.88
N ILE A 49 10.03 -6.36 17.72
CA ILE A 49 11.14 -5.91 16.87
C ILE A 49 11.45 -4.41 17.00
N GLY A 50 10.54 -3.62 17.59
CA GLY A 50 10.65 -2.17 17.73
C GLY A 50 10.30 -1.40 16.45
N TYR A 51 10.17 -0.07 16.60
CA TYR A 51 9.69 0.81 15.53
C TYR A 51 10.55 0.83 14.29
N LYS A 52 11.88 0.97 14.44
CA LYS A 52 12.80 1.02 13.29
C LYS A 52 12.70 -0.21 12.41
N LYS A 53 12.79 -1.39 13.02
CA LYS A 53 12.69 -2.66 12.28
C LYS A 53 11.28 -2.85 11.70
N GLY A 54 10.25 -2.37 12.39
CA GLY A 54 8.88 -2.37 11.89
C GLY A 54 8.70 -1.52 10.64
N ILE A 55 9.27 -0.32 10.61
CA ILE A 55 9.26 0.55 9.41
C ILE A 55 9.95 -0.16 8.23
N VAL A 56 11.14 -0.71 8.45
CA VAL A 56 11.88 -1.44 7.41
C VAL A 56 11.10 -2.65 6.93
N LEU A 57 10.53 -3.43 7.85
CA LEU A 57 9.70 -4.60 7.51
C LEU A 57 8.47 -4.19 6.67
N GLY A 58 7.78 -3.13 7.08
CA GLY A 58 6.63 -2.60 6.32
C GLY A 58 7.03 -2.18 4.90
N LEU A 59 8.13 -1.43 4.76
CA LEU A 59 8.64 -1.03 3.44
C LEU A 59 9.03 -2.23 2.57
N LEU A 60 9.74 -3.21 3.12
CA LEU A 60 10.11 -4.42 2.36
C LEU A 60 8.89 -5.24 1.95
N THR A 61 7.90 -5.39 2.84
CA THR A 61 6.64 -6.08 2.51
C THR A 61 5.89 -5.33 1.40
N MET A 62 5.85 -3.99 1.45
CA MET A 62 5.27 -3.18 0.37
C MET A 62 6.02 -3.38 -0.95
N ALA A 63 7.36 -3.39 -0.92
CA ALA A 63 8.17 -3.63 -2.11
C ALA A 63 7.89 -4.99 -2.74
N ILE A 64 7.74 -6.03 -1.92
CA ILE A 64 7.35 -7.37 -2.38
C ILE A 64 5.94 -7.33 -3.01
N GLY A 65 4.99 -6.66 -2.36
CA GLY A 65 3.64 -6.47 -2.91
C GLY A 65 3.68 -5.78 -4.28
N CYS A 66 4.42 -4.68 -4.41
CA CYS A 66 4.60 -3.98 -5.69
C CYS A 66 5.28 -4.87 -6.74
N LEU A 67 6.27 -5.67 -6.38
CA LEU A 67 6.96 -6.57 -7.29
C LEU A 67 6.04 -7.68 -7.81
N LEU A 68 5.12 -8.18 -6.99
CA LEU A 68 4.14 -9.20 -7.39
C LEU A 68 3.15 -8.71 -8.45
N PHE A 69 2.99 -7.40 -8.64
CA PHE A 69 2.20 -6.88 -9.77
C PHE A 69 2.82 -7.20 -11.13
N TYR A 70 4.14 -7.38 -11.19
CA TYR A 70 4.81 -7.75 -12.43
C TYR A 70 4.34 -9.12 -12.97
N PRO A 71 4.44 -10.24 -12.22
CA PRO A 71 3.91 -11.52 -12.69
C PRO A 71 2.37 -11.49 -12.82
N ALA A 72 1.65 -10.75 -11.96
CA ALA A 72 0.20 -10.62 -12.08
C ALA A 72 -0.22 -10.06 -13.44
N ALA A 73 0.45 -9.01 -13.92
CA ALA A 73 0.20 -8.43 -15.22
C ALA A 73 0.71 -9.32 -16.36
N SER A 74 1.88 -9.98 -16.20
CA SER A 74 2.44 -10.88 -17.23
C SER A 74 1.55 -12.07 -17.51
N TYR A 75 1.07 -12.73 -16.46
CA TYR A 75 0.20 -13.92 -16.57
C TYR A 75 -1.27 -13.56 -16.73
N ARG A 76 -1.61 -12.27 -16.53
CA ARG A 76 -3.01 -11.78 -16.54
C ARG A 76 -3.90 -12.56 -15.56
N GLU A 77 -3.33 -12.90 -14.40
CA GLU A 77 -3.98 -13.74 -13.40
C GLU A 77 -4.51 -12.88 -12.25
N PHE A 78 -5.83 -12.75 -12.17
CA PHE A 78 -6.49 -11.92 -11.16
C PHE A 78 -6.17 -12.37 -9.72
N GLY A 79 -6.02 -13.69 -9.51
CA GLY A 79 -5.64 -14.24 -8.20
C GLY A 79 -4.28 -13.72 -7.72
N ILE A 80 -3.28 -13.67 -8.60
CA ILE A 80 -1.95 -13.13 -8.28
C ILE A 80 -2.05 -11.62 -7.99
N PHE A 81 -2.85 -10.89 -8.77
CA PHE A 81 -3.11 -9.46 -8.53
C PHE A 81 -3.71 -9.22 -7.14
N MET A 82 -4.71 -10.01 -6.73
CA MET A 82 -5.33 -9.92 -5.41
C MET A 82 -4.31 -10.18 -4.28
N VAL A 83 -3.45 -11.20 -4.44
CA VAL A 83 -2.38 -11.50 -3.47
C VAL A 83 -1.38 -10.35 -3.42
N ALA A 84 -0.95 -9.82 -4.57
CA ALA A 84 -0.05 -8.68 -4.65
C ALA A 84 -0.60 -7.47 -3.88
N TYR A 85 -1.88 -7.17 -4.10
CA TYR A 85 -2.56 -6.05 -3.46
C TYR A 85 -2.74 -6.26 -1.95
N PHE A 86 -3.07 -7.46 -1.53
CA PHE A 86 -3.16 -7.82 -0.12
C PHE A 86 -1.81 -7.70 0.59
N VAL A 87 -0.72 -8.17 -0.02
CA VAL A 87 0.64 -8.05 0.52
C VAL A 87 1.08 -6.60 0.59
N LEU A 88 0.80 -5.80 -0.45
CA LEU A 88 1.06 -4.37 -0.47
C LEU A 88 0.34 -3.65 0.69
N ALA A 89 -0.95 -3.90 0.85
CA ALA A 89 -1.77 -3.33 1.92
C ALA A 89 -1.28 -3.77 3.31
N GLY A 90 -0.86 -5.03 3.45
CA GLY A 90 -0.25 -5.55 4.67
C GLY A 90 1.03 -4.83 5.05
N GLY A 91 1.91 -4.57 4.07
CA GLY A 91 3.11 -3.77 4.27
C GLY A 91 2.79 -2.33 4.71
N MET A 92 1.79 -1.71 4.09
CA MET A 92 1.30 -0.38 4.48
C MET A 92 0.74 -0.38 5.91
N THR A 93 0.00 -1.41 6.29
CA THR A 93 -0.52 -1.56 7.67
C THR A 93 0.63 -1.62 8.68
N ILE A 94 1.62 -2.47 8.45
CA ILE A 94 2.81 -2.59 9.32
C ILE A 94 3.53 -1.23 9.42
N LEU A 95 3.72 -0.55 8.27
CA LEU A 95 4.38 0.74 8.21
C LEU A 95 3.62 1.80 9.02
N GLN A 96 2.30 1.89 8.89
CA GLN A 96 1.49 2.88 9.60
C GLN A 96 1.43 2.60 11.10
N VAL A 97 1.28 1.34 11.51
CA VAL A 97 1.30 0.93 12.91
C VAL A 97 2.65 1.27 13.56
N ALA A 98 3.76 1.25 12.78
CA ALA A 98 5.08 1.63 13.25
C ALA A 98 5.31 3.14 13.23
N ALA A 99 5.04 3.80 12.11
CA ALA A 99 5.41 5.19 11.86
C ALA A 99 4.59 6.19 12.66
N ASN A 100 3.27 6.00 12.77
CA ASN A 100 2.39 6.96 13.43
C ASN A 100 2.72 7.13 14.92
N PRO A 101 2.82 6.07 15.75
CA PRO A 101 3.24 6.20 17.14
C PRO A 101 4.68 6.71 17.26
N TYR A 102 5.56 6.31 16.34
CA TYR A 102 6.94 6.79 16.34
C TYR A 102 7.01 8.31 16.15
N VAL A 103 6.32 8.86 15.14
CA VAL A 103 6.24 10.31 14.89
C VAL A 103 5.62 11.05 16.09
N ALA A 104 4.57 10.50 16.69
CA ALA A 104 3.96 11.09 17.90
C ALA A 104 4.94 11.19 19.07
N ALA A 105 5.79 10.17 19.23
CA ALA A 105 6.73 10.07 20.34
C ALA A 105 8.07 10.82 20.11
N LEU A 106 8.32 11.35 18.90
CA LEU A 106 9.50 12.14 18.59
C LEU A 106 9.42 13.57 19.20
N GLY A 107 9.77 13.74 20.48
CA GLY A 107 9.81 15.04 21.15
C GLY A 107 8.77 15.18 22.26
N SER A 108 8.39 16.42 22.63
CA SER A 108 7.48 16.67 23.73
C SER A 108 6.05 16.19 23.44
N GLU A 109 5.33 15.74 24.47
CA GLU A 109 3.93 15.32 24.36
C GLU A 109 3.03 16.43 23.82
N ALA A 110 3.24 17.67 24.24
CA ALA A 110 2.50 18.83 23.77
C ALA A 110 2.58 19.05 22.25
N GLY A 111 3.69 18.65 21.62
CA GLY A 111 3.89 18.75 20.17
C GLY A 111 3.42 17.52 19.37
N ALA A 112 2.94 16.45 20.01
CA ALA A 112 2.60 15.20 19.34
C ALA A 112 1.52 15.37 18.24
N SER A 113 0.46 16.11 18.56
CA SER A 113 -0.63 16.40 17.62
C SER A 113 -0.14 17.19 16.40
N SER A 114 0.71 18.20 16.60
CA SER A 114 1.27 19.00 15.51
C SER A 114 2.12 18.16 14.56
N ARG A 115 2.96 17.25 15.10
CA ARG A 115 3.79 16.34 14.29
C ARG A 115 2.94 15.36 13.49
N LEU A 116 1.89 14.80 14.10
CA LEU A 116 0.97 13.92 13.40
C LEU A 116 0.21 14.67 12.29
N ASN A 117 -0.28 15.88 12.57
CA ASN A 117 -0.96 16.69 11.57
C ASN A 117 -0.03 17.04 10.40
N LEU A 118 1.23 17.38 10.67
CA LEU A 118 2.22 17.61 9.63
C LEU A 118 2.45 16.35 8.77
N SER A 119 2.58 15.19 9.41
CA SER A 119 2.71 13.91 8.71
C SER A 119 1.49 13.62 7.82
N GLN A 120 0.28 13.89 8.32
CA GLN A 120 -0.95 13.73 7.55
C GLN A 120 -1.08 14.75 6.41
N ALA A 121 -0.56 15.97 6.59
CA ALA A 121 -0.50 16.95 5.50
C ALA A 121 0.36 16.47 4.33
N PHE A 122 1.53 15.88 4.59
CA PHE A 122 2.34 15.24 3.55
C PHE A 122 1.65 14.03 2.90
N ASN A 123 0.92 13.23 3.70
CA ASN A 123 0.11 12.15 3.18
C ASN A 123 -0.97 12.66 2.23
N SER A 124 -1.69 13.72 2.62
CA SER A 124 -2.72 14.36 1.79
C SER A 124 -2.14 14.96 0.51
N LEU A 125 -0.97 15.60 0.59
CA LEU A 125 -0.25 16.10 -0.58
C LEU A 125 0.08 14.95 -1.56
N GLY A 126 0.61 13.83 -1.03
CA GLY A 126 0.86 12.63 -1.82
C GLY A 126 -0.40 12.07 -2.49
N THR A 127 -1.54 12.11 -1.78
CA THR A 127 -2.84 11.67 -2.28
C THR A 127 -3.36 12.59 -3.39
N ALA A 128 -3.17 13.91 -3.25
CA ALA A 128 -3.59 14.90 -4.25
C ALA A 128 -2.75 14.80 -5.55
N ILE A 129 -1.46 14.50 -5.44
CA ILE A 129 -0.55 14.40 -6.58
C ILE A 129 -0.67 13.05 -7.30
N ALA A 130 -1.00 11.98 -6.58
CA ALA A 130 -1.03 10.62 -7.12
C ALA A 130 -1.89 10.44 -8.38
N PRO A 131 -3.11 11.00 -8.50
CA PRO A 131 -3.91 10.86 -9.71
C PRO A 131 -3.27 11.55 -10.93
N ALA A 132 -2.64 12.72 -10.72
CA ALA A 132 -1.98 13.44 -11.80
C ALA A 132 -0.77 12.66 -12.33
N ILE A 133 0.05 12.12 -11.44
CA ILE A 133 1.17 11.24 -11.82
C ILE A 133 0.65 9.95 -12.46
N GLY A 134 -0.40 9.34 -11.87
CA GLY A 134 -1.06 8.17 -12.44
C GLY A 134 -1.54 8.42 -13.86
N ALA A 135 -2.18 9.57 -14.09
CA ALA A 135 -2.64 9.97 -15.41
C ALA A 135 -1.49 10.10 -16.43
N MET A 136 -0.37 10.67 -16.02
CA MET A 136 0.81 10.81 -16.90
C MET A 136 1.40 9.48 -17.36
N PHE A 137 1.39 8.47 -16.47
CA PHE A 137 1.95 7.15 -16.77
C PHE A 137 0.96 6.18 -17.41
N ILE A 138 -0.34 6.39 -17.20
CA ILE A 138 -1.39 5.40 -17.51
C ILE A 138 -2.27 5.85 -18.66
N LEU A 139 -2.49 7.17 -18.83
CA LEU A 139 -3.42 7.72 -19.83
C LEU A 139 -2.74 8.14 -21.14
N SER A 140 -1.50 7.72 -21.38
CA SER A 140 -0.77 8.06 -22.63
C SER A 140 -1.47 7.49 -23.87
N ASP A 141 -2.25 6.41 -23.76
CA ASP A 141 -3.04 5.84 -24.85
C ASP A 141 -4.49 5.63 -24.43
N LYS A 142 -5.42 5.82 -25.36
CA LYS A 142 -6.85 5.54 -25.13
C LYS A 142 -7.03 4.06 -24.82
N VAL A 143 -7.44 3.75 -23.60
CA VAL A 143 -7.81 2.38 -23.22
C VAL A 143 -9.00 1.96 -24.10
N LYS A 144 -8.82 0.88 -24.84
CA LYS A 144 -9.88 0.33 -25.70
C LYS A 144 -10.96 -0.33 -24.85
N SER A 145 -12.22 -0.15 -25.24
CA SER A 145 -13.32 -0.83 -24.58
C SER A 145 -13.28 -2.35 -24.82
N THR A 146 -13.95 -3.12 -23.97
CA THR A 146 -14.05 -4.58 -24.12
C THR A 146 -14.58 -4.98 -25.50
N GLU A 147 -15.49 -4.19 -26.07
CA GLU A 147 -16.05 -4.40 -27.40
C GLU A 147 -15.02 -4.14 -28.51
N GLU A 148 -14.22 -3.06 -28.38
CA GLU A 148 -13.14 -2.76 -29.31
C GLU A 148 -12.04 -3.81 -29.27
N ILE A 149 -11.72 -4.35 -28.08
CA ILE A 149 -10.76 -5.43 -27.91
C ILE A 149 -11.27 -6.74 -28.54
N ALA A 150 -12.55 -7.04 -28.39
CA ALA A 150 -13.18 -8.21 -29.00
C ALA A 150 -13.20 -8.17 -30.53
N ALA A 151 -13.21 -6.97 -31.10
CA ALA A 151 -13.20 -6.76 -32.56
C ALA A 151 -11.80 -6.86 -33.19
N LEU A 152 -10.72 -6.93 -32.37
CA LEU A 152 -9.36 -7.09 -32.88
C LEU A 152 -9.09 -8.53 -33.36
N SER A 153 -8.19 -8.66 -34.33
CA SER A 153 -7.62 -9.97 -34.67
C SER A 153 -6.81 -10.53 -33.48
N ASP A 154 -6.68 -11.86 -33.37
CA ASP A 154 -5.98 -12.50 -32.25
C ASP A 154 -4.56 -11.96 -32.05
N ALA A 155 -3.79 -11.75 -33.13
CA ALA A 155 -2.46 -11.18 -33.06
C ALA A 155 -2.45 -9.71 -32.57
N ALA A 156 -3.41 -8.91 -33.03
CA ALA A 156 -3.54 -7.50 -32.61
C ALA A 156 -4.01 -7.41 -31.15
N LYS A 157 -4.88 -8.30 -30.71
CA LYS A 157 -5.35 -8.43 -29.33
C LYS A 157 -4.20 -8.77 -28.39
N GLU A 158 -3.38 -9.78 -28.74
CA GLU A 158 -2.21 -10.16 -27.93
C GLU A 158 -1.21 -9.00 -27.82
N THR A 159 -0.91 -8.33 -28.91
CA THR A 159 -0.01 -7.17 -28.91
C THR A 159 -0.55 -6.05 -28.03
N TYR A 160 -1.84 -5.75 -28.13
CA TYR A 160 -2.49 -4.73 -27.31
C TYR A 160 -2.44 -5.08 -25.82
N LEU A 161 -2.83 -6.32 -25.46
CA LEU A 161 -2.82 -6.77 -24.07
C LEU A 161 -1.40 -6.83 -23.49
N ALA A 162 -0.38 -7.16 -24.29
CA ALA A 162 1.02 -7.11 -23.87
C ALA A 162 1.48 -5.67 -23.61
N SER A 163 1.08 -4.70 -24.44
CA SER A 163 1.37 -3.28 -24.22
C SER A 163 0.69 -2.74 -22.95
N GLU A 164 -0.55 -3.14 -22.69
CA GLU A 164 -1.29 -2.79 -21.49
C GLU A 164 -0.64 -3.37 -20.22
N ALA A 165 -0.22 -4.64 -20.28
CA ALA A 165 0.52 -5.27 -19.19
C ALA A 165 1.82 -4.52 -18.88
N SER A 166 2.59 -4.17 -19.90
CA SER A 166 3.83 -3.41 -19.77
C SER A 166 3.60 -2.01 -19.17
N ALA A 167 2.51 -1.35 -19.56
CA ALA A 167 2.13 -0.05 -19.03
C ALA A 167 1.77 -0.10 -17.52
N VAL A 168 1.32 -1.24 -17.02
CA VAL A 168 1.10 -1.47 -15.57
C VAL A 168 2.41 -1.82 -14.88
N GLN A 169 3.25 -2.68 -15.48
CA GLN A 169 4.50 -3.17 -14.87
C GLN A 169 5.51 -2.07 -14.59
N SER A 170 5.73 -1.17 -15.55
CA SER A 170 6.78 -0.14 -15.45
C SER A 170 6.61 0.79 -14.24
N PRO A 171 5.44 1.37 -13.95
CA PRO A 171 5.23 2.17 -12.75
C PRO A 171 5.47 1.39 -11.46
N PHE A 172 5.01 0.14 -11.38
CA PHE A 172 5.19 -0.68 -10.17
C PHE A 172 6.65 -1.06 -9.92
N LEU A 173 7.44 -1.32 -10.97
CA LEU A 173 8.89 -1.52 -10.83
C LEU A 173 9.60 -0.25 -10.35
N GLY A 174 9.22 0.92 -10.86
CA GLY A 174 9.74 2.21 -10.40
C GLY A 174 9.43 2.46 -8.92
N ILE A 175 8.19 2.20 -8.50
CA ILE A 175 7.75 2.31 -7.11
C ILE A 175 8.50 1.30 -6.23
N THR A 176 8.66 0.06 -6.68
CA THR A 176 9.43 -0.97 -5.96
C THR A 176 10.85 -0.49 -5.71
N GLY A 177 11.54 0.02 -6.74
CA GLY A 177 12.89 0.56 -6.61
C GLY A 177 12.95 1.70 -5.61
N PHE A 178 12.02 2.64 -5.66
CA PHE A 178 11.92 3.75 -4.71
C PHE A 178 11.71 3.27 -3.27
N ILE A 179 10.78 2.34 -3.05
CA ILE A 179 10.52 1.77 -1.70
C ILE A 179 11.74 1.04 -1.16
N VAL A 180 12.43 0.27 -2.00
CA VAL A 180 13.66 -0.44 -1.60
C VAL A 180 14.75 0.54 -1.21
N VAL A 181 14.94 1.62 -1.97
CA VAL A 181 15.90 2.68 -1.62
C VAL A 181 15.54 3.29 -0.27
N LEU A 182 14.26 3.60 -0.02
CA LEU A 182 13.80 4.09 1.28
C LEU A 182 14.08 3.07 2.39
N ALA A 183 13.79 1.78 2.17
CA ALA A 183 14.05 0.74 3.16
C ALA A 183 15.54 0.66 3.51
N VAL A 184 16.41 0.74 2.51
CA VAL A 184 17.87 0.77 2.69
C VAL A 184 18.29 2.01 3.48
N ILE A 185 17.77 3.19 3.15
CA ILE A 185 18.05 4.42 3.91
C ILE A 185 17.66 4.23 5.37
N PHE A 186 16.45 3.72 5.65
CA PHE A 186 16.00 3.47 7.03
C PHE A 186 16.79 2.39 7.77
N MET A 187 17.40 1.44 7.07
CA MET A 187 18.32 0.47 7.69
C MET A 187 19.56 1.16 8.28
N PHE A 188 20.12 2.14 7.56
CA PHE A 188 21.38 2.80 7.97
C PHE A 188 21.14 4.03 8.84
N VAL A 189 20.03 4.75 8.70
CA VAL A 189 19.71 5.91 9.52
C VAL A 189 19.56 5.49 10.99
N GLN A 190 20.27 6.18 11.88
CA GLN A 190 20.12 5.99 13.31
C GLN A 190 18.91 6.78 13.80
N LEU A 191 17.79 6.08 13.98
CA LEU A 191 16.59 6.67 14.56
C LEU A 191 16.76 6.84 16.08
N PRO A 192 16.33 7.97 16.66
CA PRO A 192 16.33 8.16 18.10
C PRO A 192 15.57 7.04 18.81
N LYS A 193 16.19 6.47 19.86
CA LYS A 193 15.50 5.51 20.72
C LYS A 193 14.48 6.26 21.56
N ILE A 194 13.22 5.92 21.40
CA ILE A 194 12.14 6.47 22.22
C ILE A 194 12.14 5.70 23.54
N LEU A 195 12.24 6.42 24.65
CA LEU A 195 12.07 5.87 25.99
C LEU A 195 10.66 5.28 26.08
N GLY A 196 10.54 3.96 26.00
CA GLY A 196 9.26 3.25 25.96
C GLY A 196 9.19 2.12 24.94
N GLU A 197 10.32 1.72 24.32
CA GLU A 197 10.39 0.57 23.38
C GLU A 197 9.91 -0.78 23.97
N LYS A 198 9.71 -0.86 25.26
CA LYS A 198 8.83 -1.89 25.84
C LYS A 198 7.39 -1.37 25.69
N VAL A 199 6.82 -1.61 24.52
CA VAL A 199 5.36 -1.55 24.37
C VAL A 199 4.81 -2.49 25.45
N ASN A 200 4.34 -1.89 26.55
CA ASN A 200 3.66 -2.62 27.60
C ASN A 200 2.40 -3.17 26.93
N THR A 201 2.50 -4.37 26.40
CA THR A 201 1.35 -5.13 25.92
C THR A 201 0.54 -5.58 27.14
N GLY A 202 0.01 -4.61 27.86
CA GLY A 202 -1.19 -4.82 28.62
C GLY A 202 -2.18 -5.35 27.60
N GLY A 203 -2.48 -6.63 27.60
CA GLY A 203 -3.18 -7.31 26.54
C GLY A 203 -4.45 -6.56 26.12
N PHE A 204 -4.97 -6.85 24.94
CA PHE A 204 -6.17 -6.23 24.36
C PHE A 204 -7.30 -6.01 25.38
N GLY A 205 -7.43 -6.91 26.37
CA GLY A 205 -8.34 -6.78 27.51
C GLY A 205 -8.02 -5.63 28.48
N ALA A 206 -6.77 -5.19 28.59
CA ALA A 206 -6.41 -4.01 29.40
C ALA A 206 -6.73 -2.71 28.67
N ALA A 207 -6.53 -2.68 27.35
CA ALA A 207 -6.92 -1.55 26.51
C ALA A 207 -8.44 -1.30 26.53
N LEU A 208 -9.25 -2.36 26.49
CA LEU A 208 -10.71 -2.27 26.56
C LEU A 208 -11.24 -1.81 27.93
N LYS A 209 -10.43 -1.80 29.00
CA LYS A 209 -10.81 -1.22 30.29
C LYS A 209 -10.84 0.32 30.30
N HIS A 210 -10.13 0.95 29.35
CA HIS A 210 -10.14 2.42 29.22
C HIS A 210 -11.41 2.89 28.51
N LYS A 211 -12.22 3.68 29.24
CA LYS A 211 -13.51 4.19 28.74
C LYS A 211 -13.38 4.99 27.45
N SER A 212 -12.30 5.75 27.31
CA SER A 212 -11.98 6.53 26.08
C SER A 212 -11.74 5.66 24.85
N LEU A 213 -11.12 4.48 25.04
CA LEU A 213 -10.89 3.52 23.94
C LEU A 213 -12.18 2.78 23.55
N ARG A 214 -13.04 2.47 24.53
CA ARG A 214 -14.35 1.84 24.26
C ARG A 214 -15.32 2.74 23.52
N LEU A 215 -15.20 4.06 23.69
CA LEU A 215 -16.09 5.05 23.07
C LEU A 215 -15.54 5.59 21.75
N GLY A 216 -14.24 5.37 21.47
CA GLY A 216 -13.59 5.82 20.23
C GLY A 216 -13.35 4.68 19.23
N ALA A 217 -13.70 3.45 19.55
CA ALA A 217 -13.68 2.29 18.67
C ALA A 217 -15.09 2.00 18.17
#